data_010f7e0aa9851c9688e243a08003e8e8
#
_entry.id   010f7e0aa9851c9688e243a08003e8e8
#
_cell.length_a   1.000
_cell.length_b   1.000
_cell.length_c   1.000
_cell.angle_alpha   90.00
_cell.angle_beta   90.00
_cell.angle_gamma   90.00
#
_symmetry.space_group_name_H-M   'P 1'
#
loop_
_entity.id
_entity.type
_entity.pdbx_description
1 polymer ?
#
loop_
_entity_poly.entity_id
_entity_poly.type
_entity_poly.pdbx_seq_one_letter_code
_entity_poly.pdbx_strand_id
1 'polypeptide(L)'
;MYIDIKEIPFLKKINLRLDPNDKNCVSSCSEILGTMLPTKANTYSVNAINEKVIWLGPDEWLIVSDDDNAFLKLLNKTRNLEANVTDVSENRTIIRIRGKYIYVLLSKFLVLDLEKNLSTDSSCAQTLFVKVPVLLVRNRYDAIDIFTNRSHTNYIYNLIVDGTKNLDF
;
A
#
# COMPACT_ATOMS: atom_id res chain seq x y z
N MET A 1 -9.33 15.21 20.97
CA MET A 1 -9.15 13.98 20.18
C MET A 1 -7.91 14.15 19.32
N TYR A 2 -7.00 13.15 19.29
CA TYR A 2 -5.76 13.27 18.54
C TYR A 2 -5.82 12.34 17.30
N ILE A 3 -5.79 12.95 16.12
CA ILE A 3 -5.54 12.23 14.85
C ILE A 3 -4.22 12.78 14.33
N ASP A 4 -3.24 11.89 14.19
CA ASP A 4 -1.94 12.20 13.60
C ASP A 4 -1.99 11.93 12.09
N ILE A 5 -1.58 12.92 11.30
CA ILE A 5 -1.56 12.86 9.84
C ILE A 5 -0.16 13.20 9.39
N LYS A 6 0.50 12.28 8.71
CA LYS A 6 1.89 12.46 8.25
C LYS A 6 2.05 11.98 6.82
N GLU A 7 2.74 12.75 6.01
CA GLU A 7 3.37 12.22 4.81
C GLU A 7 4.59 11.37 5.22
N ILE A 8 4.61 10.12 4.78
CA ILE A 8 5.73 9.21 5.05
C ILE A 8 6.90 9.60 4.16
N PRO A 9 8.14 9.65 4.71
CA PRO A 9 9.35 9.90 3.93
C PRO A 9 9.44 8.95 2.73
N PHE A 10 10.16 9.38 1.72
CA PHE A 10 10.36 8.63 0.50
C PHE A 10 10.75 7.16 0.80
N LEU A 11 9.97 6.23 0.25
CA LEU A 11 10.24 4.80 0.26
C LEU A 11 10.33 4.30 -1.17
N LYS A 12 11.15 3.28 -1.41
CA LYS A 12 11.15 2.56 -2.67
C LYS A 12 9.83 1.85 -2.86
N LYS A 13 9.24 2.03 -4.03
CA LYS A 13 8.01 1.38 -4.46
C LYS A 13 8.27 0.71 -5.80
N ILE A 14 8.09 -0.59 -5.84
CA ILE A 14 8.45 -1.42 -6.98
C ILE A 14 7.21 -2.17 -7.43
N ASN A 15 6.86 -2.03 -8.69
CA ASN A 15 5.80 -2.83 -9.30
C ASN A 15 6.41 -4.15 -9.79
N LEU A 16 5.84 -5.26 -9.33
CA LEU A 16 6.17 -6.61 -9.78
C LEU A 16 4.97 -7.18 -10.53
N ARG A 17 5.22 -7.65 -11.75
CA ARG A 17 4.22 -8.39 -12.55
C ARG A 17 4.79 -9.71 -13.03
N LEU A 18 4.00 -10.76 -12.90
CA LEU A 18 4.31 -12.10 -13.40
C LEU A 18 3.02 -12.90 -13.62
N ASP A 19 3.11 -13.99 -14.39
CA ASP A 19 1.98 -14.93 -14.56
C ASP A 19 1.75 -15.71 -13.25
N PRO A 20 0.59 -15.57 -12.60
CA PRO A 20 0.29 -16.31 -11.36
C PRO A 20 0.15 -17.83 -11.58
N ASN A 21 0.01 -18.28 -12.83
CA ASN A 21 -0.05 -19.70 -13.18
C ASN A 21 1.35 -20.34 -13.30
N ASP A 22 2.39 -19.53 -13.50
CA ASP A 22 3.78 -20.00 -13.44
C ASP A 22 4.22 -20.21 -11.99
N LYS A 23 3.97 -21.42 -11.49
CA LYS A 23 4.28 -21.78 -10.09
C LYS A 23 5.76 -21.66 -9.76
N ASN A 24 6.65 -21.90 -10.73
CA ASN A 24 8.09 -21.78 -10.52
C ASN A 24 8.49 -20.32 -10.37
N CYS A 25 7.98 -19.43 -11.21
CA CYS A 25 8.24 -18.01 -11.12
C CYS A 25 7.67 -17.41 -9.82
N VAL A 26 6.45 -17.76 -9.44
CA VAL A 26 5.81 -17.35 -8.17
C VAL A 26 6.63 -17.80 -6.96
N SER A 27 7.07 -19.06 -6.94
CA SER A 27 7.88 -19.61 -5.84
C SER A 27 9.24 -18.91 -5.75
N SER A 28 9.94 -18.75 -6.87
CA SER A 28 11.24 -18.07 -6.92
C SER A 28 11.16 -16.60 -6.47
N CYS A 29 10.14 -15.87 -6.92
CA CYS A 29 9.93 -14.49 -6.47
C CYS A 29 9.59 -14.42 -4.97
N SER A 30 8.81 -15.37 -4.44
CA SER A 30 8.50 -15.45 -3.01
C SER A 30 9.77 -15.70 -2.17
N GLU A 31 10.65 -16.57 -2.62
CA GLU A 31 11.97 -16.82 -1.96
C GLU A 31 12.85 -15.57 -2.00
N ILE A 32 12.95 -14.90 -3.15
CA ILE A 32 13.74 -13.67 -3.31
C ILE A 32 13.26 -12.57 -2.38
N LEU A 33 11.93 -12.42 -2.23
CA LEU A 33 11.31 -11.41 -1.37
C LEU A 33 11.28 -11.82 0.12
N GLY A 34 11.56 -13.08 0.44
CA GLY A 34 11.53 -13.59 1.81
C GLY A 34 10.12 -13.63 2.42
N THR A 35 9.10 -13.62 1.59
CA THR A 35 7.68 -13.78 1.98
C THR A 35 6.87 -14.27 0.80
N MET A 36 5.78 -14.97 1.07
CA MET A 36 4.88 -15.43 0.02
C MET A 36 4.21 -14.24 -0.69
N LEU A 37 4.13 -14.30 -2.01
CA LEU A 37 3.31 -13.38 -2.78
C LEU A 37 1.84 -13.56 -2.37
N PRO A 38 1.13 -12.50 -1.94
CA PRO A 38 -0.29 -12.58 -1.64
C PRO A 38 -1.08 -13.05 -2.86
N THR A 39 -1.86 -14.12 -2.71
CA THR A 39 -2.77 -14.64 -3.75
C THR A 39 -4.22 -14.28 -3.50
N LYS A 40 -4.56 -14.01 -2.23
CA LYS A 40 -5.88 -13.53 -1.85
C LYS A 40 -5.99 -12.04 -2.16
N ALA A 41 -7.05 -11.66 -2.87
CA ALA A 41 -7.33 -10.25 -3.19
C ALA A 41 -7.38 -9.37 -1.93
N ASN A 42 -6.90 -8.15 -2.06
CA ASN A 42 -6.94 -7.12 -1.01
C ASN A 42 -6.18 -7.51 0.28
N THR A 43 -5.07 -8.23 0.12
CA THR A 43 -4.16 -8.57 1.22
C THR A 43 -2.72 -8.16 0.90
N TYR A 44 -1.90 -8.07 1.93
CA TYR A 44 -0.46 -7.89 1.79
C TYR A 44 0.30 -8.81 2.75
N SER A 45 1.54 -9.08 2.44
CA SER A 45 2.49 -9.79 3.32
C SER A 45 3.65 -8.87 3.70
N VAL A 46 4.36 -9.23 4.77
CA VAL A 46 5.53 -8.51 5.27
C VAL A 46 6.65 -9.51 5.49
N ASN A 47 7.86 -9.20 5.01
CA ASN A 47 9.04 -10.04 5.24
C ASN A 47 9.78 -9.66 6.54
N ALA A 48 10.86 -10.38 6.83
CA ALA A 48 11.64 -10.20 8.07
C ALA A 48 12.32 -8.82 8.19
N ILE A 49 12.54 -8.13 7.08
CA ILE A 49 13.12 -6.77 7.03
C ILE A 49 12.06 -5.69 6.87
N ASN A 50 10.80 -6.03 7.12
CA ASN A 50 9.66 -5.12 7.12
C ASN A 50 9.30 -4.51 5.75
N GLU A 51 9.71 -5.14 4.66
CA GLU A 51 9.18 -4.81 3.33
C GLU A 51 7.76 -5.37 3.18
N LYS A 52 6.89 -4.59 2.57
CA LYS A 52 5.52 -5.00 2.29
C LYS A 52 5.39 -5.43 0.84
N VAL A 53 4.71 -6.54 0.63
CA VAL A 53 4.29 -7.02 -0.69
C VAL A 53 2.77 -6.95 -0.74
N ILE A 54 2.25 -5.99 -1.50
CA ILE A 54 0.83 -5.62 -1.50
C ILE A 54 0.19 -6.14 -2.79
N TRP A 55 -0.89 -6.89 -2.67
CA TRP A 55 -1.66 -7.35 -3.82
C TRP A 55 -2.35 -6.17 -4.52
N LEU A 56 -2.11 -5.97 -5.80
CA LEU A 56 -2.79 -4.98 -6.65
C LEU A 56 -3.75 -5.64 -7.64
N GLY A 57 -3.46 -6.85 -8.05
CA GLY A 57 -4.22 -7.62 -9.01
C GLY A 57 -3.76 -9.07 -9.04
N PRO A 58 -4.41 -9.95 -9.80
CA PRO A 58 -4.04 -11.36 -9.87
C PRO A 58 -2.60 -11.60 -10.33
N ASP A 59 -2.07 -10.72 -11.15
CA ASP A 59 -0.73 -10.77 -11.78
C ASP A 59 0.17 -9.60 -11.37
N GLU A 60 -0.22 -8.81 -10.34
CA GLU A 60 0.45 -7.55 -10.02
C GLU A 60 0.56 -7.31 -8.52
N TRP A 61 1.76 -6.94 -8.07
CA TRP A 61 2.08 -6.61 -6.68
C TRP A 61 2.88 -5.31 -6.57
N LEU A 62 2.67 -4.58 -5.48
CA LEU A 62 3.47 -3.42 -5.10
C LEU A 62 4.37 -3.79 -3.92
N ILE A 63 5.68 -3.69 -4.11
CA ILE A 63 6.66 -3.89 -3.05
C ILE A 63 7.05 -2.52 -2.50
N VAL A 64 7.03 -2.38 -1.19
CA VAL A 64 7.41 -1.14 -0.49
C VAL A 64 8.57 -1.44 0.44
N SER A 65 9.69 -0.74 0.25
CA SER A 65 10.94 -0.94 0.97
C SER A 65 11.56 0.39 1.41
N ASP A 66 12.24 0.38 2.54
CA ASP A 66 13.10 1.47 3.00
C ASP A 66 14.56 1.37 2.50
N ASP A 67 14.91 0.25 1.83
CA ASP A 67 16.21 0.08 1.19
C ASP A 67 16.26 0.80 -0.16
N ASP A 68 17.10 1.81 -0.27
CA ASP A 68 17.28 2.58 -1.52
C ASP A 68 17.72 1.71 -2.71
N ASN A 69 18.35 0.58 -2.45
CA ASN A 69 18.82 -0.36 -3.47
C ASN A 69 17.84 -1.50 -3.76
N ALA A 70 16.66 -1.52 -3.13
CA ALA A 70 15.69 -2.62 -3.25
C ALA A 70 15.34 -2.93 -4.70
N PHE A 71 15.13 -1.90 -5.54
CA PHE A 71 14.81 -2.09 -6.96
C PHE A 71 15.93 -2.82 -7.71
N LEU A 72 17.18 -2.36 -7.58
CA LEU A 72 18.32 -2.97 -8.28
C LEU A 72 18.59 -4.39 -7.80
N LYS A 73 18.43 -4.64 -6.50
CA LYS A 73 18.56 -5.99 -5.92
C LYS A 73 17.51 -6.93 -6.49
N LEU A 74 16.25 -6.50 -6.50
CA LEU A 74 15.16 -7.30 -7.04
C LEU A 74 15.33 -7.56 -8.54
N LEU A 75 15.62 -6.50 -9.32
CA LEU A 75 15.84 -6.59 -10.77
C LEU A 75 16.95 -7.60 -11.10
N ASN A 76 18.06 -7.55 -10.39
CA ASN A 76 19.18 -8.47 -10.61
C ASN A 76 18.83 -9.92 -10.28
N LYS A 77 18.10 -10.14 -9.16
CA LYS A 77 17.71 -11.48 -8.71
C LYS A 77 16.65 -12.13 -9.60
N THR A 78 15.80 -11.31 -10.23
CA THR A 78 14.72 -11.78 -11.12
C THR A 78 15.09 -11.82 -12.59
N ARG A 79 16.35 -11.50 -12.96
CA ARG A 79 16.80 -11.36 -14.35
C ARG A 79 16.49 -12.58 -15.25
N ASN A 80 16.52 -13.77 -14.67
CA ASN A 80 16.29 -15.04 -15.39
C ASN A 80 14.86 -15.58 -15.20
N LEU A 81 13.97 -14.79 -14.64
CA LEU A 81 12.57 -15.14 -14.41
C LEU A 81 11.67 -14.39 -15.41
N GLU A 82 10.55 -14.99 -15.74
CA GLU A 82 9.46 -14.36 -16.53
C GLU A 82 8.68 -13.35 -15.66
N ALA A 83 9.40 -12.38 -15.10
CA ALA A 83 8.85 -11.36 -14.23
C ALA A 83 9.27 -9.95 -14.68
N ASN A 84 8.33 -9.01 -14.64
CA ASN A 84 8.59 -7.61 -14.91
C ASN A 84 8.70 -6.83 -13.59
N VAL A 85 9.80 -6.14 -13.44
CA VAL A 85 10.12 -5.31 -12.25
C VAL A 85 10.31 -3.87 -12.68
N THR A 86 9.51 -2.96 -12.15
CA THR A 86 9.53 -1.54 -12.52
C THR A 86 9.62 -0.66 -11.28
N ASP A 87 10.56 0.30 -11.27
CA ASP A 87 10.63 1.32 -10.21
C ASP A 87 9.50 2.34 -10.40
N VAL A 88 8.58 2.38 -9.45
CA VAL A 88 7.45 3.33 -9.41
C VAL A 88 7.52 4.23 -8.18
N SER A 89 8.70 4.39 -7.59
CA SER A 89 8.91 5.12 -6.33
C SER A 89 8.46 6.57 -6.41
N GLU A 90 8.71 7.22 -7.56
CA GLU A 90 8.36 8.63 -7.78
C GLU A 90 6.87 8.85 -8.12
N ASN A 91 6.14 7.80 -8.47
CA ASN A 91 4.75 7.92 -8.90
C ASN A 91 3.80 8.17 -7.73
N ARG A 92 4.07 7.59 -6.56
CA ARG A 92 3.15 7.59 -5.41
C ARG A 92 3.80 8.14 -4.16
N THR A 93 2.98 8.85 -3.36
CA THR A 93 3.28 9.22 -1.99
C THR A 93 2.42 8.41 -1.02
N ILE A 94 2.80 8.42 0.24
CA ILE A 94 2.09 7.72 1.31
C ILE A 94 1.72 8.74 2.38
N ILE A 95 0.43 8.84 2.68
CA ILE A 95 -0.09 9.62 3.80
C ILE A 95 -0.51 8.62 4.87
N ARG A 96 0.12 8.69 6.04
CA ARG A 96 -0.26 7.88 7.20
C ARG A 96 -1.19 8.64 8.10
N ILE A 97 -2.31 8.00 8.46
CA ILE A 97 -3.26 8.52 9.43
C ILE A 97 -3.29 7.58 10.62
N ARG A 98 -3.18 8.14 11.83
CA ARG A 98 -3.26 7.42 13.10
C ARG A 98 -4.28 8.05 14.03
N GLY A 99 -5.04 7.23 14.73
CA GLY A 99 -5.96 7.68 15.77
C GLY A 99 -7.19 6.80 15.90
N LYS A 100 -7.87 6.93 17.04
CA LYS A 100 -9.02 6.10 17.41
C LYS A 100 -10.21 6.21 16.43
N TYR A 101 -10.40 7.39 15.83
CA TYR A 101 -11.59 7.70 15.00
C TYR A 101 -11.27 7.84 13.50
N ILE A 102 -10.18 7.23 13.04
CA ILE A 102 -9.76 7.33 11.65
C ILE A 102 -10.79 6.77 10.67
N TYR A 103 -11.53 5.72 11.05
CA TYR A 103 -12.61 5.16 10.21
C TYR A 103 -13.76 6.15 10.03
N VAL A 104 -14.14 6.86 11.11
CA VAL A 104 -15.18 7.91 11.05
C VAL A 104 -14.70 9.08 10.18
N LEU A 105 -13.45 9.48 10.30
CA LEU A 105 -12.86 10.52 9.45
C LEU A 105 -12.87 10.08 7.98
N LEU A 106 -12.37 8.91 7.68
CA LEU A 106 -12.23 8.41 6.32
C LEU A 106 -13.58 8.14 5.65
N SER A 107 -14.62 7.75 6.41
CA SER A 107 -15.97 7.54 5.86
C SER A 107 -16.60 8.81 5.27
N LYS A 108 -16.09 9.99 5.58
CA LYS A 108 -16.52 11.26 4.95
C LYS A 108 -16.09 11.35 3.47
N PHE A 109 -15.05 10.63 3.09
CA PHE A 109 -14.40 10.75 1.78
C PHE A 109 -14.46 9.47 0.94
N LEU A 110 -14.75 8.33 1.56
CA LEU A 110 -14.73 7.00 0.95
C LEU A 110 -16.11 6.38 0.95
N VAL A 111 -16.47 5.78 -0.17
CA VAL A 111 -17.73 4.98 -0.31
C VAL A 111 -17.39 3.49 -0.09
N LEU A 112 -16.55 3.19 0.89
CA LEU A 112 -16.11 1.84 1.20
C LEU A 112 -16.46 1.52 2.65
N ASP A 113 -17.04 0.34 2.90
CA ASP A 113 -17.17 -0.18 4.25
C ASP A 113 -15.78 -0.54 4.78
N LEU A 114 -15.19 0.40 5.52
CA LEU A 114 -13.82 0.28 6.00
C LEU A 114 -13.65 -0.84 7.03
N GLU A 115 -14.63 -1.06 7.90
CA GLU A 115 -14.55 -2.11 8.91
C GLU A 115 -14.57 -3.50 8.27
N LYS A 116 -15.36 -3.68 7.23
CA LYS A 116 -15.45 -4.93 6.47
C LYS A 116 -14.22 -5.15 5.59
N ASN A 117 -13.80 -4.13 4.85
CA ASN A 117 -12.74 -4.26 3.83
C ASN A 117 -11.32 -4.16 4.41
N LEU A 118 -11.16 -3.48 5.54
CA LEU A 118 -9.91 -3.38 6.29
C LEU A 118 -10.04 -4.07 7.65
N SER A 119 -10.52 -5.30 7.67
CA SER A 119 -10.85 -6.03 8.91
C SER A 119 -9.64 -6.59 9.65
N THR A 120 -8.53 -6.84 8.97
CA THR A 120 -7.30 -7.41 9.55
C THR A 120 -6.09 -6.54 9.27
N ASP A 121 -5.02 -6.71 10.06
CA ASP A 121 -3.76 -5.97 9.90
C ASP A 121 -2.95 -6.36 8.63
N SER A 122 -3.45 -7.30 7.84
CA SER A 122 -2.91 -7.65 6.52
C SER A 122 -3.84 -7.24 5.37
N SER A 123 -4.83 -6.40 5.65
CA SER A 123 -5.81 -5.95 4.66
C SER A 123 -5.34 -4.71 3.91
N CYS A 124 -5.68 -4.65 2.63
CA CYS A 124 -5.58 -3.46 1.81
C CYS A 124 -6.82 -3.33 0.93
N ALA A 125 -7.05 -2.15 0.36
CA ALA A 125 -8.17 -1.92 -0.54
C ALA A 125 -7.85 -0.82 -1.55
N GLN A 126 -8.17 -1.06 -2.81
CA GLN A 126 -8.14 -0.03 -3.85
C GLN A 126 -9.53 0.60 -3.95
N THR A 127 -9.59 1.92 -3.89
CA THR A 127 -10.86 2.66 -3.89
C THR A 127 -10.67 4.09 -4.40
N LEU A 128 -11.73 4.87 -4.38
CA LEU A 128 -11.70 6.30 -4.68
C LEU A 128 -11.81 7.11 -3.38
N PHE A 129 -10.85 8.00 -3.15
CA PHE A 129 -10.94 9.05 -2.14
C PHE A 129 -11.59 10.27 -2.79
N VAL A 130 -12.87 10.48 -2.54
CA VAL A 130 -13.75 11.35 -3.34
C VAL A 130 -13.76 10.91 -4.80
N LYS A 131 -12.88 11.43 -5.64
CA LYS A 131 -12.74 11.08 -7.08
C LYS A 131 -11.32 10.62 -7.45
N VAL A 132 -10.41 10.55 -6.48
CA VAL A 132 -8.99 10.22 -6.69
C VAL A 132 -8.73 8.76 -6.35
N PRO A 133 -8.16 7.97 -7.26
CA PRO A 133 -7.76 6.60 -6.97
C PRO A 133 -6.71 6.54 -5.86
N VAL A 134 -6.95 5.68 -4.87
CA VAL A 134 -6.04 5.44 -3.76
C VAL A 134 -5.94 3.95 -3.44
N LEU A 135 -4.82 3.56 -2.84
CA LEU A 135 -4.64 2.27 -2.21
C LEU A 135 -4.55 2.49 -0.70
N LEU A 136 -5.46 1.89 0.05
CA LEU A 136 -5.48 1.89 1.50
C LEU A 136 -4.77 0.65 2.02
N VAL A 137 -3.87 0.79 2.97
CA VAL A 137 -3.15 -0.32 3.61
C VAL A 137 -3.31 -0.17 5.12
N ARG A 138 -3.97 -1.14 5.75
CA ARG A 138 -4.12 -1.16 7.19
C ARG A 138 -2.84 -1.68 7.84
N ASN A 139 -2.15 -0.85 8.60
CA ASN A 139 -0.99 -1.27 9.39
C ASN A 139 -1.42 -1.82 10.75
N ARG A 140 -2.40 -1.17 11.38
CA ARG A 140 -3.04 -1.53 12.64
C ARG A 140 -4.49 -1.03 12.62
N TYR A 141 -5.28 -1.42 13.61
CA TYR A 141 -6.66 -0.93 13.75
C TYR A 141 -6.73 0.61 13.77
N ASP A 142 -5.75 1.26 14.36
CA ASP A 142 -5.66 2.71 14.52
C ASP A 142 -4.68 3.39 13.54
N ALA A 143 -4.21 2.68 12.50
CA ALA A 143 -3.21 3.21 11.56
C ALA A 143 -3.44 2.71 10.13
N ILE A 144 -3.74 3.63 9.22
CA ILE A 144 -3.93 3.37 7.79
C ILE A 144 -2.95 4.21 6.98
N ASP A 145 -2.31 3.59 5.99
CA ASP A 145 -1.52 4.26 4.97
C ASP A 145 -2.36 4.43 3.71
N ILE A 146 -2.42 5.65 3.20
CA ILE A 146 -3.07 6.02 1.94
C ILE A 146 -1.98 6.25 0.90
N PHE A 147 -1.91 5.38 -0.08
CA PHE A 147 -1.06 5.54 -1.25
C PHE A 147 -1.83 6.29 -2.32
N THR A 148 -1.30 7.41 -2.74
CA THR A 148 -1.90 8.25 -3.78
C THR A 148 -0.87 8.68 -4.81
N ASN A 149 -1.31 9.04 -6.01
CA ASN A 149 -0.42 9.67 -6.98
C ASN A 149 0.16 10.96 -6.41
N ARG A 150 1.44 11.20 -6.67
CA ARG A 150 2.16 12.38 -6.16
C ARG A 150 1.44 13.70 -6.49
N SER A 151 0.84 13.81 -7.66
CA SER A 151 0.09 15.00 -8.08
C SER A 151 -1.16 15.30 -7.23
N HIS A 152 -1.70 14.31 -6.52
CA HIS A 152 -2.89 14.44 -5.69
C HIS A 152 -2.61 14.53 -4.19
N THR A 153 -1.34 14.43 -3.78
CA THR A 153 -0.95 14.37 -2.36
C THR A 153 -1.48 15.54 -1.57
N ASN A 154 -1.21 16.77 -2.01
CA ASN A 154 -1.65 17.97 -1.31
C ASN A 154 -3.17 18.08 -1.24
N TYR A 155 -3.87 17.70 -2.29
CA TYR A 155 -5.33 17.71 -2.32
C TYR A 155 -5.91 16.75 -1.26
N ILE A 156 -5.45 15.51 -1.24
CA ILE A 156 -5.92 14.51 -0.26
C ILE A 156 -5.53 14.91 1.15
N TYR A 157 -4.28 15.34 1.37
CA TYR A 157 -3.79 15.77 2.68
C TYR A 157 -4.65 16.91 3.25
N ASN A 158 -4.92 17.94 2.45
CA ASN A 158 -5.72 19.07 2.88
C ASN A 158 -7.18 18.70 3.18
N LEU A 159 -7.78 17.80 2.38
CA LEU A 159 -9.14 17.28 2.66
C LEU A 159 -9.19 16.53 3.99
N ILE A 160 -8.19 15.70 4.28
CA ILE A 160 -8.13 14.96 5.54
C ILE A 160 -7.98 15.93 6.71
N VAL A 161 -7.07 16.90 6.62
CA VAL A 161 -6.87 17.93 7.66
C VAL A 161 -8.15 18.74 7.88
N ASP A 162 -8.83 19.14 6.79
CA ASP A 162 -10.09 19.86 6.91
C ASP A 162 -11.19 18.99 7.53
N GLY A 163 -11.24 17.73 7.17
CA GLY A 163 -12.18 16.76 7.75
C GLY A 163 -12.03 16.57 9.26
N THR A 164 -10.84 16.81 9.83
CA THR A 164 -10.61 16.71 11.29
C THR A 164 -11.23 17.85 12.06
N LYS A 165 -11.39 19.03 11.44
CA LYS A 165 -11.92 20.24 12.12
C LYS A 165 -13.36 20.09 12.59
N ASN A 166 -14.13 19.21 11.96
CA ASN A 166 -15.55 18.99 12.23
C ASN A 166 -15.80 17.61 12.88
N LEU A 167 -14.81 17.07 13.57
CA LEU A 167 -14.96 15.86 14.39
C LEU A 167 -15.19 16.30 15.84
N ASP A 168 -16.31 16.95 16.10
CA ASP A 168 -16.78 17.26 17.46
C ASP A 168 -17.41 16.00 18.05
N PHE A 169 -16.72 15.36 19.00
CA PHE A 169 -17.23 14.31 19.86
C PHE A 169 -16.95 14.63 21.34
#